data_3fd6c8619794fbd6d05284f629e2da19
#
_entry.id   3fd6c8619794fbd6d05284f629e2da19
#
_cell.length_a   1.000
_cell.length_b   1.000
_cell.length_c   1.000
_cell.angle_alpha   90.00
_cell.angle_beta   90.00
_cell.angle_gamma   90.00
#
_symmetry.space_group_name_H-M   'P 1'
#
loop_
_entity.id
_entity.type
_entity.pdbx_description
1 polymer ?
#
loop_
_entity_poly.entity_id
_entity_poly.type
_entity_poly.pdbx_seq_one_letter_code
_entity_poly.pdbx_strand_id
1 'polypeptide(L)'
;MKVLLYLEGKSVLEKSGIGRALHHQMHALDLAGIPYTTDILGDYDVVHINTYGPRSLMLLHAAKRRGKKVIMHGHSTREDFENSFIGSNLLAPLFGKYLAHMYQKADYVITPSEYSKKLIQSYGVTTPIIAVSNGIDLKKYGKDPRKEEVFRDYFGIKEGQPVVICAGLYFQRKGIEDFVKVAEKMPHVRFIWLGSISKWLIPKKIRDIVNGKHPDNVSFPGYFKGAVFQGAMSGANAFFFPS
;
A
#
# COMPACT_ATOMS: atom_id res chain seq x y z
N MET A 1 -24.23 17.19 0.20
CA MET A 1 -23.72 15.80 0.05
C MET A 1 -22.61 15.59 1.06
N LYS A 2 -22.70 14.60 1.94
CA LYS A 2 -21.69 14.25 2.94
C LYS A 2 -21.18 12.83 2.70
N VAL A 3 -19.87 12.61 2.78
CA VAL A 3 -19.24 11.32 2.49
C VAL A 3 -18.84 10.60 3.78
N LEU A 4 -19.23 9.33 3.92
CA LEU A 4 -18.65 8.45 4.94
C LEU A 4 -17.39 7.80 4.36
N LEU A 5 -16.22 8.06 4.93
CA LEU A 5 -14.97 7.35 4.63
C LEU A 5 -14.82 6.19 5.61
N TYR A 6 -14.88 4.96 5.09
CA TYR A 6 -14.83 3.76 5.92
C TYR A 6 -13.56 2.94 5.69
N LEU A 7 -12.91 2.59 6.78
CA LEU A 7 -11.74 1.70 6.83
C LEU A 7 -11.95 0.68 7.95
N GLU A 8 -12.23 -0.57 7.61
CA GLU A 8 -12.33 -1.66 8.58
C GLU A 8 -10.95 -1.98 9.16
N GLY A 9 -10.88 -2.15 10.49
CA GLY A 9 -9.60 -2.41 11.16
C GLY A 9 -8.63 -1.22 11.15
N LYS A 10 -9.14 0.01 11.24
CA LYS A 10 -8.37 1.26 11.20
C LYS A 10 -7.13 1.22 12.10
N SER A 11 -7.24 0.72 13.33
CA SER A 11 -6.13 0.62 14.29
C SER A 11 -4.94 -0.20 13.78
N VAL A 12 -5.19 -1.20 12.94
CA VAL A 12 -4.15 -2.07 12.35
C VAL A 12 -3.66 -1.51 11.01
N LEU A 13 -4.58 -0.99 10.20
CA LEU A 13 -4.30 -0.58 8.82
C LEU A 13 -3.82 0.87 8.69
N GLU A 14 -3.93 1.69 9.73
CA GLU A 14 -3.57 3.11 9.69
C GLU A 14 -2.12 3.37 9.23
N LYS A 15 -1.19 2.48 9.59
CA LYS A 15 0.23 2.54 9.18
C LYS A 15 0.51 1.92 7.81
N SER A 16 -0.50 1.35 7.16
CA SER A 16 -0.39 0.72 5.83
C SER A 16 -0.54 1.71 4.68
N GLY A 17 -0.35 1.24 3.44
CA GLY A 17 -0.66 2.01 2.23
C GLY A 17 -2.12 2.42 2.15
N ILE A 18 -3.05 1.55 2.58
CA ILE A 18 -4.50 1.83 2.60
C ILE A 18 -4.83 2.92 3.63
N GLY A 19 -4.22 2.89 4.82
CA GLY A 19 -4.39 3.94 5.81
C GLY A 19 -3.88 5.29 5.32
N ARG A 20 -2.74 5.33 4.63
CA ARG A 20 -2.24 6.56 3.98
C ARG A 20 -3.18 7.06 2.90
N ALA A 21 -3.73 6.18 2.07
CA ALA A 21 -4.70 6.56 1.05
C ALA A 21 -5.96 7.18 1.67
N LEU A 22 -6.45 6.66 2.81
CA LEU A 22 -7.56 7.27 3.54
C LEU A 22 -7.25 8.72 3.95
N HIS A 23 -6.06 8.99 4.49
CA HIS A 23 -5.66 10.37 4.84
C HIS A 23 -5.59 11.29 3.62
N HIS A 24 -5.12 10.79 2.47
CA HIS A 24 -5.13 11.55 1.22
C HIS A 24 -6.56 11.81 0.74
N GLN A 25 -7.48 10.87 0.89
CA GLN A 25 -8.89 11.06 0.58
C GLN A 25 -9.53 12.15 1.46
N MET A 26 -9.27 12.13 2.78
CA MET A 26 -9.71 13.18 3.70
C MET A 26 -9.22 14.54 3.24
N HIS A 27 -7.91 14.66 2.98
CA HIS A 27 -7.32 15.91 2.51
C HIS A 27 -7.90 16.38 1.17
N ALA A 28 -8.15 15.47 0.24
CA ALA A 28 -8.79 15.80 -1.04
C ALA A 28 -10.21 16.33 -0.87
N LEU A 29 -10.99 15.75 0.05
CA LEU A 29 -12.33 16.23 0.37
C LEU A 29 -12.30 17.59 1.07
N ASP A 30 -11.34 17.82 1.97
CA ASP A 30 -11.11 19.13 2.61
C ASP A 30 -10.81 20.21 1.56
N LEU A 31 -9.89 19.93 0.62
CA LEU A 31 -9.56 20.85 -0.47
C LEU A 31 -10.74 21.12 -1.41
N ALA A 32 -11.61 20.15 -1.61
CA ALA A 32 -12.82 20.28 -2.42
C ALA A 32 -14.02 20.92 -1.67
N GLY A 33 -13.88 21.21 -0.37
CA GLY A 33 -14.97 21.70 0.47
C GLY A 33 -16.12 20.70 0.64
N ILE A 34 -15.85 19.39 0.51
CA ILE A 34 -16.85 18.34 0.63
C ILE A 34 -16.83 17.79 2.05
N PRO A 35 -17.92 17.94 2.83
CA PRO A 35 -18.00 17.41 4.18
C PRO A 35 -17.94 15.88 4.20
N TYR A 36 -17.21 15.34 5.17
CA TYR A 36 -17.10 13.90 5.37
C TYR A 36 -17.19 13.52 6.86
N THR A 37 -17.33 12.24 7.10
CA THR A 37 -17.28 11.63 8.44
C THR A 37 -16.59 10.27 8.38
N THR A 38 -16.10 9.79 9.49
CA THR A 38 -15.64 8.39 9.69
C THR A 38 -16.56 7.63 10.64
N ASP A 39 -17.60 8.28 11.13
CA ASP A 39 -18.61 7.68 12.01
C ASP A 39 -19.67 6.98 11.18
N ILE A 40 -19.76 5.65 11.30
CA ILE A 40 -20.73 4.80 10.60
C ILE A 40 -22.18 5.01 11.08
N LEU A 41 -22.37 5.57 12.26
CA LEU A 41 -23.69 5.89 12.83
C LEU A 41 -24.12 7.31 12.50
N GLY A 42 -23.20 8.13 11.99
CA GLY A 42 -23.46 9.49 11.58
C GLY A 42 -24.33 9.57 10.32
N ASP A 43 -24.77 10.78 9.99
CA ASP A 43 -25.49 11.02 8.76
C ASP A 43 -24.53 11.19 7.57
N TYR A 44 -24.86 10.55 6.42
CA TYR A 44 -24.10 10.62 5.17
C TYR A 44 -25.00 10.29 3.96
N ASP A 45 -24.58 10.75 2.79
CA ASP A 45 -25.27 10.49 1.52
C ASP A 45 -24.58 9.42 0.70
N VAL A 46 -23.24 9.37 0.79
CA VAL A 46 -22.36 8.46 0.05
C VAL A 46 -21.46 7.74 1.03
N VAL A 47 -21.22 6.45 0.86
CA VAL A 47 -20.20 5.71 1.58
C VAL A 47 -19.05 5.33 0.63
N HIS A 48 -17.84 5.65 1.02
CA HIS A 48 -16.60 5.25 0.35
C HIS A 48 -15.86 4.22 1.21
N ILE A 49 -15.91 2.96 0.78
CA ILE A 49 -15.37 1.81 1.51
C ILE A 49 -13.97 1.49 1.00
N ASN A 50 -12.98 1.52 1.88
CA ASN A 50 -11.56 1.31 1.57
C ASN A 50 -11.07 -0.12 1.84
N THR A 51 -11.92 -0.99 2.38
CA THR A 51 -11.57 -2.36 2.80
C THR A 51 -12.59 -3.36 2.31
N TYR A 52 -12.26 -4.64 2.45
CA TYR A 52 -13.07 -5.76 1.95
C TYR A 52 -13.38 -6.81 3.03
N GLY A 53 -13.28 -6.44 4.30
CA GLY A 53 -13.63 -7.35 5.41
C GLY A 53 -15.13 -7.56 5.56
N PRO A 54 -15.55 -8.45 6.48
CA PRO A 54 -16.97 -8.75 6.70
C PRO A 54 -17.82 -7.54 7.05
N ARG A 55 -17.27 -6.62 7.86
CA ARG A 55 -17.98 -5.38 8.23
C ARG A 55 -18.13 -4.43 7.04
N SER A 56 -17.14 -4.40 6.14
CA SER A 56 -17.19 -3.65 4.87
C SER A 56 -18.34 -4.17 4.00
N LEU A 57 -18.49 -5.50 3.88
CA LEU A 57 -19.57 -6.13 3.14
C LEU A 57 -20.95 -5.82 3.79
N MET A 58 -21.04 -5.90 5.11
CA MET A 58 -22.28 -5.55 5.84
C MET A 58 -22.64 -4.08 5.63
N LEU A 59 -21.68 -3.17 5.72
CA LEU A 59 -21.89 -1.73 5.49
C LEU A 59 -22.36 -1.46 4.06
N LEU A 60 -21.74 -2.11 3.06
CA LEU A 60 -22.15 -2.01 1.66
C LEU A 60 -23.64 -2.35 1.51
N HIS A 61 -24.06 -3.51 2.03
CA HIS A 61 -25.46 -3.92 1.94
C HIS A 61 -26.41 -3.01 2.72
N ALA A 62 -26.03 -2.56 3.91
CA ALA A 62 -26.82 -1.65 4.72
C ALA A 62 -27.00 -0.29 4.03
N ALA A 63 -25.94 0.27 3.45
CA ALA A 63 -25.99 1.51 2.70
C ALA A 63 -26.90 1.41 1.47
N LYS A 64 -26.76 0.33 0.69
CA LYS A 64 -27.63 0.08 -0.48
C LYS A 64 -29.12 -0.03 -0.08
N ARG A 65 -29.44 -0.75 1.00
CA ARG A 65 -30.84 -0.85 1.51
C ARG A 65 -31.41 0.49 1.93
N ARG A 66 -30.56 1.41 2.39
CA ARG A 66 -30.93 2.79 2.76
C ARG A 66 -30.94 3.76 1.58
N GLY A 67 -30.78 3.29 0.36
CA GLY A 67 -30.72 4.11 -0.86
C GLY A 67 -29.48 5.01 -0.97
N LYS A 68 -28.44 4.75 -0.15
CA LYS A 68 -27.19 5.51 -0.20
C LYS A 68 -26.30 5.02 -1.34
N LYS A 69 -25.52 5.92 -1.93
CA LYS A 69 -24.54 5.55 -2.95
C LYS A 69 -23.30 4.91 -2.31
N VAL A 70 -22.80 3.85 -2.94
CA VAL A 70 -21.65 3.10 -2.46
C VAL A 70 -20.50 3.20 -3.46
N ILE A 71 -19.38 3.67 -3.00
CA ILE A 71 -18.10 3.66 -3.71
C ILE A 71 -17.19 2.62 -3.03
N MET A 72 -16.65 1.68 -3.80
CA MET A 72 -15.61 0.78 -3.34
C MET A 72 -14.25 1.26 -3.84
N HIS A 73 -13.26 1.33 -2.92
CA HIS A 73 -11.88 1.59 -3.33
C HIS A 73 -11.15 0.29 -3.62
N GLY A 74 -10.79 0.09 -4.88
CA GLY A 74 -10.09 -1.10 -5.37
C GLY A 74 -8.59 -1.07 -5.05
N HIS A 75 -8.24 -1.07 -3.75
CA HIS A 75 -6.86 -1.17 -3.28
C HIS A 75 -6.25 -2.55 -3.45
N SER A 76 -7.07 -3.59 -3.62
CA SER A 76 -6.63 -4.97 -3.67
C SER A 76 -7.15 -5.67 -4.90
N THR A 77 -6.30 -6.53 -5.45
CA THR A 77 -6.58 -7.45 -6.54
C THR A 77 -6.25 -8.88 -6.10
N ARG A 78 -6.66 -9.88 -6.88
CA ARG A 78 -6.26 -11.26 -6.63
C ARG A 78 -4.74 -11.40 -6.69
N GLU A 79 -4.11 -10.75 -7.65
CA GLU A 79 -2.67 -10.75 -7.91
C GLU A 79 -1.89 -10.14 -6.75
N ASP A 80 -2.45 -9.12 -6.08
CA ASP A 80 -1.87 -8.54 -4.86
C ASP A 80 -1.90 -9.50 -3.66
N PHE A 81 -2.83 -10.45 -3.67
CA PHE A 81 -2.95 -11.46 -2.62
C PHE A 81 -2.02 -12.64 -2.85
N GLU A 82 -1.80 -13.02 -4.11
CA GLU A 82 -0.87 -14.08 -4.50
C GLU A 82 0.56 -13.76 -4.05
N ASN A 83 1.30 -14.78 -3.60
CA ASN A 83 2.70 -14.65 -3.13
C ASN A 83 2.92 -13.59 -2.03
N SER A 84 1.89 -13.25 -1.27
CA SER A 84 1.99 -12.30 -0.17
C SER A 84 2.33 -13.01 1.16
N PHE A 85 1.64 -14.07 1.50
CA PHE A 85 1.86 -14.80 2.75
C PHE A 85 1.62 -16.30 2.58
N ILE A 86 1.95 -17.08 3.60
CA ILE A 86 1.82 -18.53 3.59
C ILE A 86 0.35 -18.93 3.33
N GLY A 87 0.12 -19.73 2.30
CA GLY A 87 -1.21 -20.20 1.91
C GLY A 87 -2.02 -19.25 1.03
N SER A 88 -1.51 -18.04 0.74
CA SER A 88 -2.22 -17.06 -0.08
C SER A 88 -2.58 -17.58 -1.48
N ASN A 89 -1.70 -18.34 -2.12
CA ASN A 89 -1.93 -18.86 -3.47
C ASN A 89 -3.11 -19.86 -3.54
N LEU A 90 -3.32 -20.65 -2.48
CA LEU A 90 -4.46 -21.57 -2.40
C LEU A 90 -5.78 -20.80 -2.29
N LEU A 91 -5.79 -19.69 -1.56
CA LEU A 91 -6.99 -18.89 -1.29
C LEU A 91 -7.25 -17.81 -2.35
N ALA A 92 -6.26 -17.48 -3.17
CA ALA A 92 -6.34 -16.38 -4.14
C ALA A 92 -7.51 -16.48 -5.13
N PRO A 93 -7.87 -17.65 -5.70
CA PRO A 93 -9.03 -17.74 -6.59
C PRO A 93 -10.35 -17.41 -5.88
N LEU A 94 -10.54 -17.90 -4.65
CA LEU A 94 -11.73 -17.60 -3.85
C LEU A 94 -11.77 -16.12 -3.44
N PHE A 95 -10.64 -15.58 -3.05
CA PHE A 95 -10.50 -14.18 -2.72
C PHE A 95 -10.81 -13.27 -3.92
N GLY A 96 -10.33 -13.63 -5.12
CA GLY A 96 -10.64 -12.91 -6.35
C GLY A 96 -12.13 -12.88 -6.66
N LYS A 97 -12.84 -14.01 -6.51
CA LYS A 97 -14.30 -14.09 -6.67
C LYS A 97 -15.04 -13.21 -5.63
N TYR A 98 -14.56 -13.22 -4.39
CA TYR A 98 -15.11 -12.39 -3.33
C TYR A 98 -14.94 -10.90 -3.61
N LEU A 99 -13.75 -10.47 -4.03
CA LEU A 99 -13.49 -9.08 -4.43
C LEU A 99 -14.36 -8.66 -5.61
N ALA A 100 -14.46 -9.49 -6.66
CA ALA A 100 -15.32 -9.25 -7.80
C ALA A 100 -16.77 -9.04 -7.37
N HIS A 101 -17.28 -9.87 -6.45
CA HIS A 101 -18.62 -9.71 -5.90
C HIS A 101 -18.80 -8.36 -5.20
N MET A 102 -17.86 -7.95 -4.35
CA MET A 102 -17.95 -6.66 -3.65
C MET A 102 -17.91 -5.48 -4.63
N TYR A 103 -17.00 -5.51 -5.60
CA TYR A 103 -16.89 -4.45 -6.61
C TYR A 103 -18.15 -4.38 -7.49
N GLN A 104 -18.71 -5.53 -7.86
CA GLN A 104 -19.95 -5.59 -8.66
C GLN A 104 -21.17 -5.03 -7.91
N LYS A 105 -21.20 -5.08 -6.58
CA LYS A 105 -22.30 -4.57 -5.76
C LYS A 105 -22.23 -3.07 -5.50
N ALA A 106 -21.10 -2.42 -5.73
CA ALA A 106 -20.94 -0.97 -5.59
C ALA A 106 -21.65 -0.20 -6.73
N ASP A 107 -21.89 1.09 -6.53
CA ASP A 107 -22.33 1.98 -7.61
C ASP A 107 -21.15 2.45 -8.46
N TYR A 108 -19.97 2.62 -7.84
CA TYR A 108 -18.71 2.97 -8.49
C TYR A 108 -17.55 2.27 -7.82
N VAL A 109 -16.51 2.02 -8.59
CA VAL A 109 -15.20 1.57 -8.08
C VAL A 109 -14.15 2.62 -8.42
N ILE A 110 -13.36 3.05 -7.43
CA ILE A 110 -12.17 3.86 -7.63
C ILE A 110 -10.95 2.95 -7.42
N THR A 111 -9.96 3.02 -8.28
CA THR A 111 -8.73 2.21 -8.18
C THR A 111 -7.51 3.08 -8.47
N PRO A 112 -6.32 2.76 -7.90
CA PRO A 112 -5.18 3.67 -7.97
C PRO A 112 -4.50 3.76 -9.35
N SER A 113 -4.81 2.86 -10.29
CA SER A 113 -4.16 2.84 -11.60
C SER A 113 -5.03 2.21 -12.70
N GLU A 114 -4.74 2.54 -13.95
CA GLU A 114 -5.36 1.88 -15.11
C GLU A 114 -5.04 0.37 -15.16
N TYR A 115 -3.88 -0.04 -14.65
CA TYR A 115 -3.53 -1.45 -14.51
C TYR A 115 -4.50 -2.19 -13.59
N SER A 116 -4.71 -1.67 -12.37
CA SER A 116 -5.66 -2.25 -11.41
C SER A 116 -7.10 -2.24 -11.96
N LYS A 117 -7.48 -1.19 -12.70
CA LYS A 117 -8.78 -1.12 -13.36
C LYS A 117 -8.96 -2.27 -14.36
N LYS A 118 -7.98 -2.50 -15.22
CA LYS A 118 -8.02 -3.62 -16.20
C LYS A 118 -8.10 -4.97 -15.50
N LEU A 119 -7.38 -5.16 -14.40
CA LEU A 119 -7.47 -6.40 -13.60
C LEU A 119 -8.86 -6.60 -13.01
N ILE A 120 -9.46 -5.57 -12.40
CA ILE A 120 -10.81 -5.67 -11.82
C ILE A 120 -11.84 -5.95 -12.92
N GLN A 121 -11.71 -5.33 -14.09
CA GLN A 121 -12.57 -5.61 -15.25
C GLN A 121 -12.42 -7.06 -15.74
N SER A 122 -11.21 -7.62 -15.71
CA SER A 122 -10.97 -9.02 -16.11
C SER A 122 -11.64 -10.04 -15.21
N TYR A 123 -12.06 -9.65 -14.00
CA TYR A 123 -12.87 -10.51 -13.12
C TYR A 123 -14.36 -10.52 -13.49
N GLY A 124 -14.75 -9.86 -14.58
CA GLY A 124 -16.14 -9.75 -15.01
C GLY A 124 -16.94 -8.64 -14.30
N VAL A 125 -16.27 -7.72 -13.61
CA VAL A 125 -16.92 -6.57 -12.96
C VAL A 125 -17.36 -5.55 -14.02
N THR A 126 -18.66 -5.26 -14.07
CA THR A 126 -19.29 -4.32 -15.01
C THR A 126 -19.63 -2.97 -14.37
N THR A 127 -19.51 -2.86 -13.05
CA THR A 127 -19.64 -1.58 -12.34
C THR A 127 -18.68 -0.54 -12.93
N PRO A 128 -19.08 0.74 -13.10
CA PRO A 128 -18.19 1.79 -13.56
C PRO A 128 -16.92 1.89 -12.70
N ILE A 129 -15.75 1.81 -13.32
CA ILE A 129 -14.44 1.87 -12.64
C ILE A 129 -13.68 3.10 -13.12
N ILE A 130 -13.21 3.90 -12.19
CA ILE A 130 -12.39 5.09 -12.44
C ILE A 130 -11.01 4.89 -11.83
N ALA A 131 -9.96 5.09 -12.62
CA ALA A 131 -8.60 5.10 -12.12
C ALA A 131 -8.23 6.51 -11.63
N VAL A 132 -7.91 6.61 -10.35
CA VAL A 132 -7.48 7.86 -9.70
C VAL A 132 -6.29 7.53 -8.81
N SER A 133 -5.14 8.14 -9.08
CA SER A 133 -3.94 7.97 -8.23
C SER A 133 -4.23 8.34 -6.78
N ASN A 134 -3.66 7.59 -5.84
CA ASN A 134 -3.75 7.91 -4.41
C ASN A 134 -3.08 9.25 -4.06
N GLY A 135 -2.35 9.85 -5.01
CA GLY A 135 -1.65 11.11 -4.79
C GLY A 135 -0.40 10.97 -3.92
N ILE A 136 0.36 12.05 -3.85
CA ILE A 136 1.54 12.18 -2.99
C ILE A 136 1.66 13.63 -2.53
N ASP A 137 2.07 13.83 -1.28
CA ASP A 137 2.40 15.15 -0.76
C ASP A 137 3.82 15.54 -1.20
N LEU A 138 3.92 16.37 -2.25
CA LEU A 138 5.19 16.82 -2.81
C LEU A 138 6.01 17.70 -1.84
N LYS A 139 5.36 18.41 -0.91
CA LYS A 139 6.06 19.19 0.12
C LYS A 139 6.75 18.26 1.11
N LYS A 140 6.13 17.15 1.42
CA LYS A 140 6.64 16.15 2.36
C LYS A 140 7.77 15.30 1.76
N TYR A 141 7.65 14.92 0.49
CA TYR A 141 8.56 13.99 -0.20
C TYR A 141 9.43 14.69 -1.27
N GLY A 142 9.40 16.02 -1.33
CA GLY A 142 10.31 16.78 -2.16
C GLY A 142 11.75 16.71 -1.65
N LYS A 143 12.68 17.14 -2.50
CA LYS A 143 14.11 17.21 -2.16
C LYS A 143 14.33 18.09 -0.93
N ASP A 144 15.01 17.56 0.08
CA ASP A 144 15.32 18.24 1.33
C ASP A 144 16.69 17.79 1.84
N PRO A 145 17.75 18.59 1.62
CA PRO A 145 19.13 18.23 2.00
C PRO A 145 19.29 17.85 3.48
N ARG A 146 18.53 18.48 4.38
CA ARG A 146 18.60 18.17 5.83
C ARG A 146 18.07 16.77 6.12
N LYS A 147 16.99 16.37 5.45
CA LYS A 147 16.44 15.01 5.60
C LYS A 147 17.33 13.97 4.94
N GLU A 148 17.97 14.33 3.83
CA GLU A 148 18.93 13.47 3.14
C GLU A 148 20.16 13.20 4.03
N GLU A 149 20.67 14.23 4.71
CA GLU A 149 21.72 14.11 5.72
C GLU A 149 21.30 13.18 6.86
N VAL A 150 20.13 13.41 7.48
CA VAL A 150 19.58 12.56 8.55
C VAL A 150 19.48 11.09 8.10
N PHE A 151 19.09 10.83 6.86
CA PHE A 151 19.05 9.48 6.30
C PHE A 151 20.45 8.88 6.18
N ARG A 152 21.40 9.61 5.63
CA ARG A 152 22.78 9.14 5.42
C ARG A 152 23.48 8.86 6.74
N ASP A 153 23.34 9.76 7.71
CA ASP A 153 23.91 9.62 9.05
C ASP A 153 23.34 8.41 9.79
N TYR A 154 21.99 8.28 9.75
CA TYR A 154 21.31 7.17 10.42
C TYR A 154 21.79 5.78 9.95
N PHE A 155 22.09 5.64 8.65
CA PHE A 155 22.54 4.39 8.06
C PHE A 155 24.07 4.28 7.91
N GLY A 156 24.82 5.28 8.37
CA GLY A 156 26.29 5.32 8.27
C GLY A 156 26.76 5.29 6.81
N ILE A 157 26.04 5.96 5.89
CA ILE A 157 26.34 5.98 4.47
C ILE A 157 27.49 6.96 4.23
N LYS A 158 28.63 6.46 3.72
CA LYS A 158 29.82 7.27 3.45
C LYS A 158 29.55 8.30 2.36
N GLU A 159 30.33 9.40 2.39
CA GLU A 159 30.33 10.37 1.29
C GLU A 159 30.65 9.69 -0.04
N GLY A 160 29.92 10.04 -1.09
CA GLY A 160 30.10 9.43 -2.41
C GLY A 160 29.58 7.99 -2.54
N GLN A 161 29.20 7.32 -1.45
CA GLN A 161 28.68 5.95 -1.53
C GLN A 161 27.28 5.92 -2.16
N PRO A 162 27.10 5.18 -3.28
CA PRO A 162 25.79 5.01 -3.90
C PRO A 162 24.82 4.21 -3.02
N VAL A 163 23.54 4.62 -3.03
CA VAL A 163 22.51 3.98 -2.24
C VAL A 163 21.28 3.65 -3.11
N VAL A 164 20.86 2.42 -3.02
CA VAL A 164 19.61 1.92 -3.61
C VAL A 164 18.63 1.59 -2.49
N ILE A 165 17.42 2.10 -2.56
CA ILE A 165 16.38 1.76 -1.59
C ILE A 165 15.22 1.02 -2.23
N CYS A 166 14.51 0.26 -1.40
CA CYS A 166 13.15 -0.22 -1.64
C CYS A 166 12.28 0.10 -0.43
N ALA A 167 10.99 0.27 -0.62
CA ALA A 167 10.04 0.45 0.48
C ALA A 167 8.81 -0.45 0.29
N GLY A 168 8.56 -1.34 1.25
CA GLY A 168 7.43 -2.25 1.18
C GLY A 168 7.46 -3.36 2.24
N LEU A 169 6.33 -4.05 2.38
CA LEU A 169 6.26 -5.23 3.24
C LEU A 169 7.14 -6.35 2.68
N TYR A 170 7.66 -7.22 3.56
CA TYR A 170 8.54 -8.34 3.18
C TYR A 170 7.78 -9.50 2.51
N PHE A 171 6.97 -9.18 1.50
CA PHE A 171 6.29 -10.20 0.70
C PHE A 171 7.16 -10.69 -0.46
N GLN A 172 7.08 -11.98 -0.76
CA GLN A 172 7.82 -12.56 -1.87
C GLN A 172 7.55 -11.85 -3.20
N ARG A 173 6.28 -11.53 -3.48
CA ARG A 173 5.87 -10.79 -4.68
C ARG A 173 6.48 -9.39 -4.82
N LYS A 174 7.08 -8.84 -3.75
CA LYS A 174 7.78 -7.55 -3.79
C LYS A 174 9.22 -7.66 -4.30
N GLY A 175 9.66 -8.87 -4.66
CA GLY A 175 10.95 -9.10 -5.30
C GLY A 175 12.15 -9.00 -4.36
N ILE A 176 12.00 -9.38 -3.09
CA ILE A 176 13.11 -9.36 -2.11
C ILE A 176 14.30 -10.20 -2.62
N GLU A 177 14.04 -11.34 -3.24
CA GLU A 177 15.09 -12.20 -3.79
C GLU A 177 15.87 -11.51 -4.90
N ASP A 178 15.19 -10.82 -5.79
CA ASP A 178 15.83 -10.11 -6.90
C ASP A 178 16.57 -8.87 -6.42
N PHE A 179 16.04 -8.18 -5.39
CA PHE A 179 16.73 -7.09 -4.73
C PHE A 179 18.09 -7.54 -4.18
N VAL A 180 18.14 -8.69 -3.51
CA VAL A 180 19.38 -9.27 -2.96
C VAL A 180 20.31 -9.72 -4.08
N LYS A 181 19.82 -10.42 -5.11
CA LYS A 181 20.64 -10.85 -6.26
C LYS A 181 21.30 -9.69 -7.01
N VAL A 182 20.61 -8.54 -7.11
CA VAL A 182 21.21 -7.34 -7.71
C VAL A 182 22.27 -6.76 -6.79
N ALA A 183 22.03 -6.72 -5.49
CA ALA A 183 22.99 -6.25 -4.51
C ALA A 183 24.29 -7.08 -4.49
N GLU A 184 24.20 -8.41 -4.64
CA GLU A 184 25.36 -9.32 -4.77
C GLU A 184 26.30 -8.92 -5.93
N LYS A 185 25.73 -8.42 -7.02
CA LYS A 185 26.49 -7.97 -8.20
C LYS A 185 27.04 -6.56 -8.07
N MET A 186 26.66 -5.83 -7.03
CA MET A 186 27.02 -4.42 -6.82
C MET A 186 27.54 -4.19 -5.39
N PRO A 187 28.65 -4.84 -4.96
CA PRO A 187 29.11 -4.81 -3.56
C PRO A 187 29.49 -3.41 -3.05
N HIS A 188 29.82 -2.48 -3.93
CA HIS A 188 30.14 -1.09 -3.61
C HIS A 188 28.90 -0.21 -3.39
N VAL A 189 27.70 -0.68 -3.71
CA VAL A 189 26.44 0.04 -3.54
C VAL A 189 25.77 -0.42 -2.26
N ARG A 190 25.22 0.52 -1.47
CA ARG A 190 24.42 0.22 -0.28
C ARG A 190 22.97 -0.04 -0.67
N PHE A 191 22.41 -1.18 -0.27
CA PHE A 191 21.03 -1.57 -0.52
C PHE A 191 20.24 -1.58 0.80
N ILE A 192 19.13 -0.84 0.86
CA ILE A 192 18.32 -0.70 2.08
C ILE A 192 16.85 -0.95 1.76
N TRP A 193 16.26 -1.97 2.37
CA TRP A 193 14.83 -2.26 2.23
C TRP A 193 14.06 -1.74 3.44
N LEU A 194 13.29 -0.68 3.25
CA LEU A 194 12.49 -0.02 4.30
C LEU A 194 11.08 -0.62 4.36
N GLY A 195 10.77 -1.29 5.44
CA GLY A 195 9.47 -1.90 5.69
C GLY A 195 9.56 -3.10 6.60
N SER A 196 8.43 -3.58 7.04
CA SER A 196 8.37 -4.78 7.89
C SER A 196 7.02 -5.46 7.83
N ILE A 197 6.99 -6.72 8.19
CA ILE A 197 5.79 -7.49 8.48
C ILE A 197 6.16 -8.57 9.50
N SER A 198 5.17 -9.12 10.20
CA SER A 198 5.41 -10.25 11.09
C SER A 198 6.09 -11.41 10.35
N LYS A 199 7.25 -11.82 10.83
CA LYS A 199 8.10 -12.84 10.21
C LYS A 199 7.41 -14.23 10.12
N TRP A 200 6.37 -14.45 10.93
CA TRP A 200 5.58 -15.69 10.91
C TRP A 200 4.63 -15.78 9.69
N LEU A 201 4.31 -14.65 9.07
CA LEU A 201 3.41 -14.59 7.92
C LEU A 201 4.13 -14.87 6.59
N ILE A 202 5.45 -14.77 6.55
CA ILE A 202 6.24 -14.89 5.32
C ILE A 202 6.89 -16.26 5.18
N PRO A 203 7.10 -16.76 3.94
CA PRO A 203 7.77 -18.02 3.69
C PRO A 203 9.16 -18.08 4.34
N LYS A 204 9.59 -19.29 4.73
CA LYS A 204 10.91 -19.50 5.37
C LYS A 204 12.05 -18.88 4.57
N LYS A 205 12.04 -19.02 3.25
CA LYS A 205 13.08 -18.46 2.36
C LYS A 205 13.23 -16.94 2.53
N ILE A 206 12.12 -16.21 2.50
CA ILE A 206 12.12 -14.75 2.68
C ILE A 206 12.57 -14.37 4.10
N ARG A 207 12.07 -15.11 5.10
CA ARG A 207 12.46 -14.92 6.49
C ARG A 207 13.95 -15.12 6.71
N ASP A 208 14.56 -16.12 6.11
CA ASP A 208 16.01 -16.40 6.18
C ASP A 208 16.81 -15.23 5.59
N ILE A 209 16.39 -14.72 4.43
CA ILE A 209 17.01 -13.54 3.80
C ILE A 209 16.96 -12.34 4.75
N VAL A 210 15.78 -11.99 5.23
CA VAL A 210 15.58 -10.81 6.11
C VAL A 210 16.33 -10.95 7.45
N ASN A 211 16.60 -12.18 7.89
CA ASN A 211 17.32 -12.46 9.13
C ASN A 211 18.86 -12.59 8.97
N GLY A 212 19.41 -12.31 7.80
CA GLY A 212 20.86 -12.24 7.62
C GLY A 212 21.45 -13.13 6.53
N LYS A 213 20.64 -13.93 5.82
CA LYS A 213 21.11 -14.65 4.63
C LYS A 213 21.13 -13.72 3.40
N HIS A 214 21.89 -12.66 3.49
CA HIS A 214 22.09 -11.66 2.45
C HIS A 214 23.50 -11.06 2.53
N PRO A 215 24.03 -10.42 1.47
CA PRO A 215 25.34 -9.77 1.48
C PRO A 215 25.41 -8.59 2.48
N ASP A 216 26.63 -8.24 2.91
CA ASP A 216 26.88 -7.18 3.89
C ASP A 216 26.43 -5.78 3.42
N ASN A 217 26.36 -5.56 2.11
CA ASN A 217 25.88 -4.31 1.52
C ASN A 217 24.35 -4.19 1.51
N VAL A 218 23.61 -5.21 1.99
CA VAL A 218 22.13 -5.22 2.10
C VAL A 218 21.71 -5.04 3.55
N SER A 219 20.61 -4.35 3.78
CA SER A 219 19.96 -4.30 5.11
C SER A 219 18.44 -4.25 5.04
N PHE A 220 17.81 -4.90 6.03
CA PHE A 220 16.37 -4.93 6.27
C PHE A 220 16.06 -4.33 7.65
N PRO A 221 16.20 -3.00 7.82
CA PRO A 221 16.14 -2.35 9.14
C PRO A 221 14.74 -2.24 9.72
N GLY A 222 13.70 -2.61 8.97
CA GLY A 222 12.33 -2.53 9.42
C GLY A 222 11.57 -1.31 8.91
N TYR A 223 10.51 -0.94 9.62
CA TYR A 223 9.61 0.16 9.25
C TYR A 223 10.15 1.51 9.71
N PHE A 224 10.16 2.48 8.80
CA PHE A 224 10.57 3.86 9.05
C PHE A 224 9.49 4.88 8.68
N LYS A 225 9.54 6.04 9.34
CA LYS A 225 8.71 7.21 9.09
C LYS A 225 9.50 8.49 9.38
N GLY A 226 8.89 9.64 9.13
CA GLY A 226 9.52 10.95 9.42
C GLY A 226 10.74 11.24 8.55
N ALA A 227 11.69 12.00 9.09
CA ALA A 227 12.83 12.54 8.36
C ALA A 227 13.68 11.46 7.69
N VAL A 228 13.98 10.36 8.39
CA VAL A 228 14.78 9.23 7.84
C VAL A 228 14.13 8.64 6.59
N PHE A 229 12.81 8.34 6.63
CA PHE A 229 12.10 7.79 5.48
C PHE A 229 11.99 8.79 4.33
N GLN A 230 11.68 10.06 4.66
CA GLN A 230 11.58 11.13 3.67
C GLN A 230 12.94 11.40 3.01
N GLY A 231 14.00 11.43 3.79
CA GLY A 231 15.37 11.57 3.30
C GLY A 231 15.83 10.39 2.45
N ALA A 232 15.42 9.16 2.80
CA ALA A 232 15.68 8.00 1.95
C ALA A 232 15.00 8.14 0.57
N MET A 233 13.75 8.61 0.54
CA MET A 233 12.99 8.78 -0.72
C MET A 233 13.54 9.87 -1.63
N SER A 234 14.19 10.91 -1.10
CA SER A 234 14.77 12.02 -1.87
C SER A 234 16.28 11.90 -2.07
N GLY A 235 17.00 11.29 -1.14
CA GLY A 235 18.47 11.24 -1.12
C GLY A 235 19.09 9.92 -1.59
N ALA A 236 18.30 8.89 -1.88
CA ALA A 236 18.82 7.68 -2.51
C ALA A 236 19.09 7.91 -4.01
N ASN A 237 20.12 7.24 -4.54
CA ASN A 237 20.48 7.30 -5.95
C ASN A 237 19.48 6.58 -6.84
N ALA A 238 18.83 5.53 -6.31
CA ALA A 238 17.77 4.82 -7.02
C ALA A 238 16.75 4.23 -6.05
N PHE A 239 15.50 4.16 -6.51
CA PHE A 239 14.43 3.37 -5.90
C PHE A 239 14.23 2.13 -6.77
N PHE A 240 14.62 0.95 -6.25
CA PHE A 240 14.50 -0.32 -6.96
C PHE A 240 13.37 -1.15 -6.37
N PHE A 241 12.30 -1.30 -7.12
CA PHE A 241 11.09 -1.99 -6.70
C PHE A 241 10.73 -3.10 -7.68
N PRO A 242 11.30 -4.30 -7.55
CA PRO A 242 11.15 -5.43 -8.48
C PRO A 242 9.82 -6.20 -8.26
N SER A 243 8.71 -5.52 -8.03
CA SER A 243 7.38 -6.08 -7.71
C SER A 243 6.57 -6.40 -8.96
#